data_519566572cf2bc9af2a1f17d5cdbd946
#
_entry.id   519566572cf2bc9af2a1f17d5cdbd946
#
_cell.length_a   1.000
_cell.length_b   1.000
_cell.length_c   1.000
_cell.angle_alpha   90.00
_cell.angle_beta   90.00
_cell.angle_gamma   90.00
#
_symmetry.space_group_name_H-M   'P 1'
#
loop_
_entity.id
_entity.type
_entity.pdbx_description
1 polymer ?
#
loop_
_entity_poly.entity_id
_entity_poly.type
_entity_poly.pdbx_seq_one_letter_code
_entity_poly.pdbx_strand_id
1 'polypeptide(L)'
;MTMVYDSWGANLIRLPINPKYWKNGSVWDEKNLTKEQYQKYIDDMVKAAQARGKYIILDCHRYVMPQQDDLDMWKELAVKYGNNSAVLFGLLNEPHDIKPVGVEKPTTVEQWDVWYNGGQIIVGGEEVTAIGHQQLLNEIRKQGANNICIAGGLNWAFDISGFADGYNERPN
;
A
#
# COMPACT_ATOMS: atom_id res chain seq x y z
N MET A 1 6.75 2.62 -20.64
CA MET A 1 7.65 1.71 -19.87
C MET A 1 9.01 1.57 -20.50
N THR A 2 9.09 1.29 -21.79
CA THR A 2 10.36 1.20 -22.52
C THR A 2 11.29 2.40 -22.25
N MET A 3 10.77 3.63 -22.29
CA MET A 3 11.55 4.84 -22.02
C MET A 3 12.18 4.84 -20.61
N VAL A 4 11.43 4.48 -19.58
CA VAL A 4 11.91 4.57 -18.18
C VAL A 4 13.01 3.54 -17.91
N TYR A 5 12.82 2.29 -18.32
CA TYR A 5 13.82 1.26 -18.10
C TYR A 5 14.99 1.33 -19.11
N ASP A 6 14.68 1.53 -20.39
CA ASP A 6 15.67 1.38 -21.45
C ASP A 6 16.42 2.68 -21.72
N SER A 7 15.73 3.84 -21.70
CA SER A 7 16.35 5.13 -22.02
C SER A 7 16.86 5.87 -20.78
N TRP A 8 16.11 5.83 -19.66
CA TRP A 8 16.52 6.48 -18.40
C TRP A 8 17.39 5.59 -17.53
N GLY A 9 17.48 4.29 -17.84
CA GLY A 9 18.31 3.35 -17.09
C GLY A 9 17.79 2.99 -15.70
N ALA A 10 16.50 3.22 -15.42
CA ALA A 10 15.92 2.89 -14.12
C ALA A 10 16.02 1.38 -13.84
N ASN A 11 16.36 1.03 -12.60
CA ASN A 11 16.37 -0.37 -12.14
C ASN A 11 15.10 -0.74 -11.39
N LEU A 12 14.40 0.25 -10.86
CA LEU A 12 13.19 0.12 -10.06
C LEU A 12 12.21 1.23 -10.45
N ILE A 13 10.94 0.88 -10.60
CA ILE A 13 9.85 1.83 -10.78
C ILE A 13 8.84 1.64 -9.65
N ARG A 14 8.31 2.74 -9.13
CA ARG A 14 7.15 2.74 -8.24
C ARG A 14 5.90 3.03 -9.06
N LEU A 15 4.94 2.11 -9.05
CA LEU A 15 3.69 2.20 -9.77
C LEU A 15 2.54 2.44 -8.78
N PRO A 16 1.96 3.64 -8.75
CA PRO A 16 0.78 3.93 -7.94
C PRO A 16 -0.44 3.12 -8.39
N ILE A 17 -1.09 2.44 -7.46
CA ILE A 17 -2.33 1.70 -7.67
C ILE A 17 -3.42 2.30 -6.78
N ASN A 18 -4.54 2.67 -7.40
CA ASN A 18 -5.72 3.10 -6.66
C ASN A 18 -6.60 1.88 -6.35
N PRO A 19 -6.89 1.56 -5.07
CA PRO A 19 -7.70 0.39 -4.68
C PRO A 19 -9.12 0.42 -5.26
N LYS A 20 -9.73 1.60 -5.36
CA LYS A 20 -11.05 1.75 -5.97
C LYS A 20 -11.02 1.43 -7.46
N TYR A 21 -9.95 1.82 -8.16
CA TYR A 21 -9.79 1.51 -9.59
C TYR A 21 -9.44 0.03 -9.80
N TRP A 22 -8.67 -0.56 -8.89
CA TRP A 22 -8.42 -2.00 -8.89
C TRP A 22 -9.71 -2.81 -8.81
N LYS A 23 -10.65 -2.36 -7.97
CA LYS A 23 -11.93 -3.03 -7.73
C LYS A 23 -12.97 -2.76 -8.82
N ASN A 24 -13.06 -1.54 -9.32
CA ASN A 24 -14.20 -1.07 -10.12
C ASN A 24 -13.82 -0.55 -11.52
N GLY A 25 -12.53 -0.50 -11.87
CA GLY A 25 -12.05 0.25 -13.02
C GLY A 25 -11.86 1.74 -12.70
N SER A 26 -11.23 2.47 -13.62
CA SER A 26 -10.96 3.89 -13.42
C SER A 26 -11.90 4.76 -14.25
N VAL A 27 -12.33 5.85 -13.64
CA VAL A 27 -13.02 6.96 -14.31
C VAL A 27 -12.04 8.13 -14.27
N TRP A 28 -11.12 8.16 -15.24
CA TRP A 28 -10.15 9.25 -15.35
C TRP A 28 -10.25 9.85 -16.74
N ASP A 29 -10.59 11.13 -16.82
CA ASP A 29 -10.83 11.86 -18.06
C ASP A 29 -11.88 11.18 -18.95
N GLU A 30 -11.78 11.35 -20.26
CA GLU A 30 -12.66 10.76 -21.27
C GLU A 30 -12.40 9.24 -21.50
N LYS A 31 -11.41 8.66 -20.82
CA LYS A 31 -11.01 7.24 -20.95
C LYS A 31 -11.38 6.44 -19.71
N ASN A 32 -12.62 5.98 -19.67
CA ASN A 32 -13.04 5.01 -18.67
C ASN A 32 -12.37 3.66 -18.94
N LEU A 33 -11.60 3.14 -17.99
CA LEU A 33 -11.08 1.79 -18.03
C LEU A 33 -11.98 0.86 -17.22
N THR A 34 -12.35 -0.29 -17.79
CA THR A 34 -12.99 -1.33 -17.00
C THR A 34 -12.01 -1.88 -15.96
N LYS A 35 -12.50 -2.62 -14.95
CA LYS A 35 -11.66 -3.32 -13.95
C LYS A 35 -10.58 -4.14 -14.65
N GLU A 36 -10.98 -4.95 -15.63
CA GLU A 36 -10.10 -5.86 -16.36
C GLU A 36 -9.01 -5.10 -17.15
N GLN A 37 -9.37 -3.98 -17.76
CA GLN A 37 -8.42 -3.13 -18.49
C GLN A 37 -7.41 -2.48 -17.52
N TYR A 38 -7.87 -1.97 -16.36
CA TYR A 38 -6.99 -1.40 -15.35
C TYR A 38 -6.02 -2.45 -14.79
N GLN A 39 -6.53 -3.62 -14.42
CA GLN A 39 -5.73 -4.73 -13.92
C GLN A 39 -4.75 -5.26 -14.98
N LYS A 40 -5.19 -5.34 -16.24
CA LYS A 40 -4.30 -5.70 -17.35
C LYS A 40 -3.17 -4.71 -17.55
N TYR A 41 -3.45 -3.42 -17.41
CA TYR A 41 -2.43 -2.38 -17.50
C TYR A 41 -1.33 -2.60 -16.45
N ILE A 42 -1.70 -2.86 -15.19
CA ILE A 42 -0.74 -3.17 -14.12
C ILE A 42 0.04 -4.44 -14.44
N ASP A 43 -0.63 -5.47 -14.93
CA ASP A 43 -0.03 -6.74 -15.33
C ASP A 43 1.04 -6.56 -16.45
N ASP A 44 0.72 -5.75 -17.46
CA ASP A 44 1.65 -5.43 -18.53
C ASP A 44 2.89 -4.66 -18.01
N MET A 45 2.72 -3.80 -16.99
CA MET A 45 3.81 -3.10 -16.33
C MET A 45 4.73 -4.05 -15.56
N VAL A 46 4.16 -4.99 -14.80
CA VAL A 46 4.91 -6.03 -14.08
C VAL A 46 5.69 -6.91 -15.05
N LYS A 47 5.05 -7.38 -16.13
CA LYS A 47 5.70 -8.16 -17.18
C LYS A 47 6.85 -7.40 -17.85
N ALA A 48 6.68 -6.10 -18.07
CA ALA A 48 7.71 -5.26 -18.69
C ALA A 48 8.95 -5.11 -17.78
N ALA A 49 8.76 -5.02 -16.46
CA ALA A 49 9.85 -5.03 -15.49
C ALA A 49 10.57 -6.38 -15.48
N GLN A 50 9.81 -7.46 -15.31
CA GLN A 50 10.32 -8.83 -15.25
C GLN A 50 11.12 -9.22 -16.51
N ALA A 51 10.61 -8.91 -17.69
CA ALA A 51 11.28 -9.22 -18.97
C ALA A 51 12.64 -8.52 -19.13
N ARG A 52 12.89 -7.47 -18.34
CA ARG A 52 14.14 -6.70 -18.33
C ARG A 52 15.06 -7.03 -17.15
N GLY A 53 14.69 -7.99 -16.29
CA GLY A 53 15.41 -8.24 -15.05
C GLY A 53 15.42 -7.03 -14.10
N LYS A 54 14.37 -6.21 -14.14
CA LYS A 54 14.19 -5.00 -13.33
C LYS A 54 13.10 -5.21 -12.28
N TYR A 55 12.94 -4.24 -11.38
CA TYR A 55 12.00 -4.30 -10.28
C TYR A 55 10.85 -3.31 -10.43
N ILE A 56 9.74 -3.62 -9.78
CA ILE A 56 8.57 -2.74 -9.70
C ILE A 56 7.97 -2.79 -8.30
N ILE A 57 7.76 -1.62 -7.69
CA ILE A 57 6.96 -1.47 -6.48
C ILE A 57 5.51 -1.24 -6.91
N LEU A 58 4.62 -2.14 -6.52
CA LEU A 58 3.18 -1.90 -6.57
C LEU A 58 2.81 -1.13 -5.31
N ASP A 59 2.39 0.11 -5.47
CA ASP A 59 2.16 1.04 -4.38
C ASP A 59 0.66 1.27 -4.17
N CYS A 60 0.15 0.94 -2.98
CA CYS A 60 -1.20 1.32 -2.57
C CYS A 60 -1.27 2.84 -2.39
N HIS A 61 -1.77 3.54 -3.42
CA HIS A 61 -1.76 5.00 -3.44
C HIS A 61 -2.95 5.60 -2.71
N ARG A 62 -3.05 5.25 -1.42
CA ARG A 62 -4.00 5.80 -0.46
C ARG A 62 -3.25 6.67 0.56
N TYR A 63 -4.01 7.51 1.22
CA TYR A 63 -3.57 8.44 2.27
C TYR A 63 -4.23 8.08 3.60
N VAL A 64 -3.70 8.61 4.69
CA VAL A 64 -4.13 8.44 6.08
C VAL A 64 -3.89 7.03 6.57
N MET A 65 -4.83 6.11 6.35
CA MET A 65 -4.71 4.71 6.77
C MET A 65 -5.37 3.77 5.75
N PRO A 66 -4.91 2.52 5.65
CA PRO A 66 -5.56 1.52 4.84
C PRO A 66 -6.99 1.24 5.33
N GLN A 67 -7.85 0.84 4.42
CA GLN A 67 -9.22 0.43 4.66
C GLN A 67 -9.48 -0.96 4.07
N GLN A 68 -10.72 -1.46 4.15
CA GLN A 68 -11.04 -2.81 3.71
C GLN A 68 -10.76 -3.05 2.22
N ASP A 69 -11.00 -2.07 1.36
CA ASP A 69 -10.71 -2.18 -0.08
C ASP A 69 -9.21 -2.28 -0.39
N ASP A 70 -8.34 -1.72 0.47
CA ASP A 70 -6.88 -1.90 0.38
C ASP A 70 -6.48 -3.33 0.78
N LEU A 71 -7.07 -3.85 1.85
CA LEU A 71 -6.83 -5.23 2.30
C LEU A 71 -7.26 -6.24 1.21
N ASP A 72 -8.44 -6.02 0.61
CA ASP A 72 -8.96 -6.85 -0.47
C ASP A 72 -8.04 -6.80 -1.70
N MET A 73 -7.57 -5.61 -2.08
CA MET A 73 -6.60 -5.44 -3.16
C MET A 73 -5.29 -6.18 -2.87
N TRP A 74 -4.74 -6.04 -1.66
CA TRP A 74 -3.49 -6.71 -1.29
C TRP A 74 -3.62 -8.22 -1.29
N LYS A 75 -4.75 -8.75 -0.87
CA LYS A 75 -5.06 -10.18 -0.96
C LYS A 75 -5.00 -10.67 -2.41
N GLU A 76 -5.65 -9.97 -3.35
CA GLU A 76 -5.63 -10.32 -4.78
C GLU A 76 -4.23 -10.19 -5.39
N LEU A 77 -3.50 -9.09 -5.07
CA LEU A 77 -2.14 -8.85 -5.56
C LEU A 77 -1.13 -9.88 -5.01
N ALA A 78 -1.27 -10.28 -3.75
CA ALA A 78 -0.43 -11.31 -3.14
C ALA A 78 -0.61 -12.68 -3.82
N VAL A 79 -1.84 -13.08 -4.11
CA VAL A 79 -2.12 -14.31 -4.89
C VAL A 79 -1.51 -14.19 -6.28
N LYS A 80 -1.67 -13.04 -6.94
CA LYS A 80 -1.27 -12.88 -8.35
C LYS A 80 0.24 -12.75 -8.54
N TYR A 81 0.94 -12.05 -7.64
CA TYR A 81 2.36 -11.70 -7.80
C TYR A 81 3.27 -12.24 -6.69
N GLY A 82 2.74 -13.02 -5.75
CA GLY A 82 3.47 -13.50 -4.57
C GLY A 82 4.72 -14.32 -4.85
N ASN A 83 4.82 -14.92 -6.03
CA ASN A 83 5.98 -15.70 -6.49
C ASN A 83 6.85 -14.93 -7.52
N ASN A 84 6.57 -13.65 -7.74
CA ASN A 84 7.32 -12.84 -8.69
C ASN A 84 8.37 -12.00 -7.96
N SER A 85 9.65 -12.41 -8.03
CA SER A 85 10.77 -11.74 -7.37
C SER A 85 11.07 -10.32 -7.90
N ALA A 86 10.50 -9.95 -9.05
CA ALA A 86 10.61 -8.59 -9.57
C ALA A 86 9.65 -7.59 -8.89
N VAL A 87 8.66 -8.09 -8.12
CA VAL A 87 7.60 -7.28 -7.51
C VAL A 87 7.86 -7.06 -6.03
N LEU A 88 7.79 -5.80 -5.60
CA LEU A 88 7.76 -5.36 -4.22
C LEU A 88 6.39 -4.74 -3.91
N PHE A 89 5.93 -4.84 -2.68
CA PHE A 89 4.63 -4.31 -2.21
C PHE A 89 4.84 -3.07 -1.35
N GLY A 90 4.41 -1.90 -1.83
CA GLY A 90 4.34 -0.65 -1.06
C GLY A 90 2.98 -0.57 -0.36
N LEU A 91 2.92 -0.89 0.93
CA LEU A 91 1.69 -1.16 1.65
C LEU A 91 0.74 0.03 1.70
N LEU A 92 1.27 1.24 1.83
CA LEU A 92 0.53 2.50 1.85
C LEU A 92 1.44 3.65 1.42
N ASN A 93 0.88 4.62 0.67
CA ASN A 93 1.67 5.76 0.19
C ASN A 93 2.05 6.73 1.32
N GLU A 94 1.07 7.34 1.99
CA GLU A 94 1.31 8.42 2.95
C GLU A 94 0.41 8.31 4.18
N PRO A 95 0.85 7.60 5.25
CA PRO A 95 0.18 7.65 6.55
C PRO A 95 0.33 9.04 7.19
N HIS A 96 -0.77 9.72 7.46
CA HIS A 96 -0.75 11.05 8.10
C HIS A 96 -2.09 11.33 8.79
N ASP A 97 -2.12 12.34 9.67
CA ASP A 97 -3.33 12.85 10.34
C ASP A 97 -4.22 11.76 10.93
N ILE A 98 -3.59 10.71 11.49
CA ILE A 98 -4.30 9.59 12.10
C ILE A 98 -4.98 10.08 13.37
N LYS A 99 -6.30 10.11 13.36
CA LYS A 99 -7.14 10.61 14.44
C LYS A 99 -8.07 9.51 14.95
N PRO A 100 -7.71 8.81 16.05
CA PRO A 100 -8.58 7.81 16.67
C PRO A 100 -9.91 8.43 17.11
N VAL A 101 -11.01 7.69 17.00
CA VAL A 101 -12.33 8.13 17.47
C VAL A 101 -12.29 8.41 18.97
N GLY A 102 -12.87 9.53 19.39
CA GLY A 102 -12.89 9.95 20.78
C GLY A 102 -11.62 10.63 21.28
N VAL A 103 -10.59 10.76 20.44
CA VAL A 103 -9.33 11.44 20.80
C VAL A 103 -9.23 12.75 20.02
N GLU A 104 -9.31 13.88 20.74
CA GLU A 104 -9.27 15.20 20.10
C GLU A 104 -7.86 15.55 19.60
N LYS A 105 -6.84 15.27 20.40
CA LYS A 105 -5.43 15.53 20.09
C LYS A 105 -4.61 14.26 20.32
N PRO A 106 -4.53 13.38 19.33
CA PRO A 106 -3.81 12.12 19.48
C PRO A 106 -2.32 12.35 19.69
N THR A 107 -1.76 11.60 20.62
CA THR A 107 -0.31 11.50 20.80
C THR A 107 0.32 10.71 19.66
N THR A 108 1.63 10.85 19.48
CA THR A 108 2.37 10.04 18.49
C THR A 108 2.24 8.54 18.79
N VAL A 109 2.20 8.15 20.06
CA VAL A 109 2.02 6.74 20.47
C VAL A 109 0.66 6.19 20.01
N GLU A 110 -0.43 6.94 20.24
CA GLU A 110 -1.77 6.55 19.79
C GLU A 110 -1.87 6.46 18.26
N GLN A 111 -1.20 7.35 17.54
CA GLN A 111 -1.15 7.28 16.08
C GLN A 111 -0.37 6.04 15.60
N TRP A 112 0.76 5.72 16.23
CA TRP A 112 1.52 4.51 15.93
C TRP A 112 0.76 3.24 16.28
N ASP A 113 -0.03 3.25 17.36
CA ASP A 113 -0.87 2.11 17.70
C ASP A 113 -1.91 1.82 16.61
N VAL A 114 -2.61 2.85 16.15
CA VAL A 114 -3.53 2.72 15.00
C VAL A 114 -2.79 2.32 13.73
N TRP A 115 -1.62 2.91 13.46
CA TRP A 115 -0.82 2.55 12.30
C TRP A 115 -0.51 1.05 12.26
N TYR A 116 -0.21 0.48 13.41
CA TYR A 116 0.14 -0.94 13.54
C TYR A 116 -1.09 -1.85 13.57
N ASN A 117 -2.02 -1.56 14.50
CA ASN A 117 -3.13 -2.44 14.82
C ASN A 117 -4.42 -2.14 14.03
N GLY A 118 -4.54 -0.95 13.47
CA GLY A 118 -5.80 -0.43 12.94
C GLY A 118 -6.70 0.09 14.05
N GLY A 119 -7.96 0.37 13.72
CA GLY A 119 -8.96 0.86 14.68
C GLY A 119 -9.96 1.81 14.03
N GLN A 120 -10.82 2.41 14.86
CA GLN A 120 -11.76 3.41 14.39
C GLN A 120 -11.09 4.79 14.38
N ILE A 121 -11.13 5.46 13.23
CA ILE A 121 -10.52 6.78 13.03
C ILE A 121 -11.50 7.74 12.34
N ILE A 122 -11.19 9.04 12.43
CA ILE A 122 -11.91 10.08 11.70
C ILE A 122 -11.14 10.43 10.42
N VAL A 123 -11.77 10.32 9.28
CA VAL A 123 -11.24 10.75 7.97
C VAL A 123 -12.27 11.64 7.28
N GLY A 124 -11.91 12.89 7.01
CA GLY A 124 -12.83 13.85 6.38
C GLY A 124 -14.09 14.15 7.19
N GLY A 125 -14.06 13.95 8.51
CA GLY A 125 -15.21 14.12 9.41
C GLY A 125 -16.07 12.86 9.61
N GLU A 126 -15.79 11.78 8.88
CA GLU A 126 -16.51 10.52 8.96
C GLU A 126 -15.73 9.48 9.76
N GLU A 127 -16.45 8.64 10.53
CA GLU A 127 -15.84 7.48 11.19
C GLU A 127 -15.59 6.37 10.18
N VAL A 128 -14.35 5.87 10.14
CA VAL A 128 -13.95 4.76 9.28
C VAL A 128 -13.14 3.73 10.04
N THR A 129 -13.22 2.47 9.64
CA THR A 129 -12.37 1.41 10.18
C THR A 129 -11.05 1.39 9.41
N ALA A 130 -9.97 1.74 10.09
CA ALA A 130 -8.61 1.62 9.57
C ALA A 130 -8.12 0.17 9.73
N ILE A 131 -7.45 -0.32 8.69
CA ILE A 131 -6.71 -1.60 8.72
C ILE A 131 -5.26 -1.28 9.11
N GLY A 132 -4.73 -1.98 10.13
CA GLY A 132 -3.34 -1.80 10.55
C GLY A 132 -2.35 -2.42 9.56
N HIS A 133 -1.13 -1.87 9.52
CA HIS A 133 -0.09 -2.41 8.63
C HIS A 133 0.26 -3.86 8.94
N GLN A 134 0.17 -4.29 10.24
CA GLN A 134 0.37 -5.69 10.60
C GLN A 134 -0.72 -6.59 10.03
N GLN A 135 -1.96 -6.11 9.96
CA GLN A 135 -3.06 -6.87 9.35
C GLN A 135 -2.87 -7.03 7.84
N LEU A 136 -2.41 -5.96 7.14
CA LEU A 136 -2.05 -6.05 5.72
C LEU A 136 -0.94 -7.08 5.48
N LEU A 137 0.14 -7.00 6.28
CA LEU A 137 1.26 -7.92 6.17
C LEU A 137 0.84 -9.36 6.42
N ASN A 138 0.05 -9.59 7.46
CA ASN A 138 -0.47 -10.93 7.79
C ASN A 138 -1.31 -11.50 6.66
N GLU A 139 -2.19 -10.70 6.04
CA GLU A 139 -3.00 -11.15 4.92
C GLU A 139 -2.13 -11.48 3.70
N ILE A 140 -1.15 -10.66 3.36
CA ILE A 140 -0.18 -10.93 2.28
C ILE A 140 0.55 -12.26 2.53
N ARG A 141 1.06 -12.47 3.74
CA ARG A 141 1.78 -13.71 4.12
C ARG A 141 0.88 -14.94 4.12
N LYS A 142 -0.37 -14.79 4.52
CA LYS A 142 -1.40 -15.85 4.49
C LYS A 142 -1.68 -16.33 3.07
N GLN A 143 -1.54 -15.47 2.06
CA GLN A 143 -1.64 -15.88 0.65
C GLN A 143 -0.36 -16.59 0.13
N GLY A 144 0.65 -16.80 0.96
CA GLY A 144 1.92 -17.44 0.60
C GLY A 144 2.92 -16.50 -0.08
N ALA A 145 2.63 -15.21 -0.16
CA ALA A 145 3.52 -14.23 -0.77
C ALA A 145 4.65 -13.84 0.18
N ASN A 146 5.91 -13.96 -0.28
CA ASN A 146 7.12 -13.62 0.47
C ASN A 146 7.84 -12.37 -0.09
N ASN A 147 7.18 -11.60 -0.94
CA ASN A 147 7.72 -10.37 -1.51
C ASN A 147 8.14 -9.39 -0.41
N ILE A 148 9.13 -8.57 -0.71
CA ILE A 148 9.49 -7.44 0.16
C ILE A 148 8.28 -6.50 0.26
N CYS A 149 7.88 -6.22 1.51
CA CYS A 149 6.86 -5.23 1.82
C CYS A 149 7.54 -3.96 2.32
N ILE A 150 7.14 -2.82 1.79
CA ILE A 150 7.64 -1.49 2.14
C ILE A 150 6.52 -0.79 2.88
N ALA A 151 6.78 -0.37 4.12
CA ALA A 151 5.85 0.38 4.94
C ALA A 151 6.43 1.77 5.22
N GLY A 152 5.68 2.81 4.93
CA GLY A 152 5.98 4.18 5.35
C GLY A 152 5.53 4.41 6.79
N GLY A 153 6.27 5.23 7.54
CA GLY A 153 5.90 5.63 8.89
C GLY A 153 4.84 6.75 8.89
N LEU A 154 4.67 7.42 10.02
CA LEU A 154 3.73 8.52 10.19
C LEU A 154 4.16 9.80 9.45
N ASN A 155 3.32 10.83 9.51
CA ASN A 155 3.62 12.17 9.02
C ASN A 155 4.09 12.15 7.56
N TRP A 156 3.22 11.66 6.64
CA TRP A 156 3.52 11.48 5.21
C TRP A 156 4.76 10.62 4.94
N ALA A 157 4.99 9.58 5.77
CA ALA A 157 6.14 8.68 5.75
C ALA A 157 7.48 9.32 6.18
N PHE A 158 7.49 10.55 6.72
CA PHE A 158 8.70 11.19 7.23
C PHE A 158 9.10 10.73 8.64
N ASP A 159 8.12 10.36 9.48
CA ASP A 159 8.39 9.90 10.84
C ASP A 159 8.56 8.37 10.87
N ILE A 160 9.78 7.93 11.09
CA ILE A 160 10.15 6.52 11.22
C ILE A 160 10.52 6.14 12.67
N SER A 161 10.27 7.01 13.64
CA SER A 161 10.64 6.80 15.05
C SER A 161 10.04 5.52 15.64
N GLY A 162 8.81 5.18 15.26
CA GLY A 162 8.15 3.94 15.69
C GLY A 162 8.85 2.65 15.26
N PHE A 163 9.79 2.69 14.31
CA PHE A 163 10.62 1.54 13.95
C PHE A 163 11.93 1.50 14.76
N ALA A 164 12.42 2.65 15.25
CA ALA A 164 13.72 2.78 15.90
C ALA A 164 13.64 2.69 17.44
N ASP A 165 12.68 3.37 18.06
CA ASP A 165 12.62 3.60 19.49
C ASP A 165 11.69 2.63 20.24
N GLY A 166 11.98 1.32 20.12
CA GLY A 166 11.36 0.41 21.09
C GLY A 166 9.83 0.41 21.11
N TYR A 167 9.20 0.70 19.97
CA TYR A 167 7.88 0.16 19.73
C TYR A 167 7.94 -1.38 19.87
N ASN A 168 9.09 -1.82 20.37
CA ASN A 168 9.45 -3.17 20.79
C ASN A 168 8.74 -3.66 22.06
N GLU A 169 7.96 -2.85 22.72
CA GLU A 169 7.09 -3.27 23.82
C GLU A 169 5.74 -3.82 23.33
N ARG A 170 5.61 -4.09 22.03
CA ARG A 170 4.44 -4.75 21.50
C ARG A 170 4.50 -6.23 21.78
N PRO A 171 3.41 -6.82 22.25
CA PRO A 171 3.35 -8.28 22.34
C PRO A 171 3.53 -8.86 20.93
N ASN A 172 4.46 -9.80 20.82
CA ASN A 172 4.67 -10.64 19.65
C ASN A 172 3.39 -11.40 19.29
#